data_683ff390f579ca9d596f66a13d32facf
#
_entry.id   683ff390f579ca9d596f66a13d32facf
#
_cell.length_a   1.000
_cell.length_b   1.000
_cell.length_c   1.000
_cell.angle_alpha   90.00
_cell.angle_beta   90.00
_cell.angle_gamma   90.00
#
_symmetry.space_group_name_H-M   'P 1'
#
loop_
_entity.id
_entity.type
_entity.pdbx_description
1 polymer ?
#
loop_
_entity_poly.entity_id
_entity_poly.type
_entity_poly.pdbx_seq_one_letter_code
_entity_poly.pdbx_strand_id
1 'polypeptide(L)'
;GDNVQSGDIMAEIETDKATMEFEAVDEGIIGKILISEGTENVSVNTAIALLLEDGEDVSALENENSQVLEDITSNRLVTPEKITSEENTVTVSKSVNIKSEEIPDGTNFISTTVRDALRDAMAEEMRSNENVFLMGEEVAEYEGAYKVSQGLLDEFGDKRIIDTPITEHGFAGIAVGAAFGGLNPIVEFMTFNFALQAMDHIINSAAKTLYMSGGQMGAPMVFRGPNGAASRVGAQHSHCFAAWYAQIPGLKVVMPYSASDAKGLLKSAIRDPNPVVFLENEMLYGRSFDVPDLEDFTVPIGKAKIWREGSDVTLVSFGIGMQYALEASELLEADGISAEVIDLRTIRPIDYDTLINSIKKTNRCVTIEEGFPVASIGNHLSAVIMERAFDYLDAPVINCTGKDVPMPYAANLEKLALVTTQEVLEAVKQVTYR
;
A
#
# COMPACT_ATOMS: atom_id res chain seq x y z
N GLY A 1 -8.57 -41.93 26.38
CA GLY A 1 -7.80 -42.27 27.61
C GLY A 1 -6.32 -42.41 27.34
N ASP A 2 -5.85 -42.20 26.08
CA ASP A 2 -4.44 -42.30 25.73
C ASP A 2 -3.73 -40.95 25.95
N ASN A 3 -2.49 -41.02 26.45
CA ASN A 3 -1.66 -39.80 26.59
C ASN A 3 -1.15 -39.38 25.24
N VAL A 4 -1.18 -38.08 25.00
CA VAL A 4 -0.75 -37.40 23.79
C VAL A 4 0.33 -36.40 24.14
N GLN A 5 1.41 -36.39 23.37
CA GLN A 5 2.49 -35.40 23.46
C GLN A 5 2.47 -34.51 22.20
N SER A 6 3.02 -33.32 22.32
CA SER A 6 3.16 -32.42 21.16
C SER A 6 3.95 -33.09 20.04
N GLY A 7 3.39 -33.16 18.83
CA GLY A 7 3.94 -33.83 17.67
C GLY A 7 3.45 -35.30 17.47
N ASP A 8 2.63 -35.87 18.38
CA ASP A 8 2.00 -37.15 18.14
C ASP A 8 0.90 -37.05 17.07
N ILE A 9 0.84 -38.06 16.18
CA ILE A 9 -0.20 -38.08 15.13
C ILE A 9 -1.54 -38.44 15.75
N MET A 10 -2.48 -37.50 15.72
CA MET A 10 -3.84 -37.64 16.27
C MET A 10 -4.85 -38.15 15.26
N ALA A 11 -4.69 -37.85 14.01
CA ALA A 11 -5.56 -38.30 12.94
C ALA A 11 -4.87 -38.24 11.58
N GLU A 12 -5.31 -39.12 10.68
CA GLU A 12 -5.03 -39.00 9.24
C GLU A 12 -6.28 -38.44 8.53
N ILE A 13 -6.11 -37.35 7.82
CA ILE A 13 -7.19 -36.68 7.09
C ILE A 13 -7.00 -36.91 5.61
N GLU A 14 -7.92 -37.61 5.00
CA GLU A 14 -7.92 -37.88 3.56
C GLU A 14 -8.70 -36.75 2.85
N THR A 15 -8.07 -36.10 1.88
CA THR A 15 -8.66 -35.07 1.02
C THR A 15 -8.63 -35.53 -0.42
N ASP A 16 -9.31 -34.81 -1.31
CA ASP A 16 -9.30 -35.05 -2.76
C ASP A 16 -7.90 -34.93 -3.41
N LYS A 17 -6.89 -34.42 -2.69
CA LYS A 17 -5.55 -34.15 -3.19
C LYS A 17 -4.44 -34.92 -2.49
N ALA A 18 -4.59 -35.22 -1.22
CA ALA A 18 -3.58 -35.93 -0.42
C ALA A 18 -4.14 -36.40 0.92
N THR A 19 -3.49 -37.42 1.50
CA THR A 19 -3.63 -37.77 2.92
C THR A 19 -2.69 -36.89 3.73
N MET A 20 -3.20 -36.25 4.77
CA MET A 20 -2.44 -35.38 5.67
C MET A 20 -2.52 -35.94 7.09
N GLU A 21 -1.36 -35.96 7.76
CA GLU A 21 -1.27 -36.26 9.17
C GLU A 21 -1.61 -35.01 9.99
N PHE A 22 -2.47 -35.15 10.98
CA PHE A 22 -2.82 -34.10 11.94
C PHE A 22 -2.12 -34.42 13.27
N GLU A 23 -1.14 -33.60 13.60
CA GLU A 23 -0.31 -33.75 14.80
C GLU A 23 -0.90 -32.96 15.97
N ALA A 24 -0.73 -33.47 17.18
CA ALA A 24 -1.10 -32.76 18.41
C ALA A 24 -0.21 -31.52 18.62
N VAL A 25 -0.84 -30.40 18.89
CA VAL A 25 -0.15 -29.15 19.25
C VAL A 25 0.14 -29.11 20.75
N ASP A 26 -0.81 -29.60 21.56
CA ASP A 26 -0.79 -29.56 23.02
C ASP A 26 -0.59 -30.97 23.59
N GLU A 27 -0.09 -31.06 24.83
CA GLU A 27 0.04 -32.29 25.60
C GLU A 27 -1.20 -32.53 26.46
N GLY A 28 -1.62 -33.77 26.61
CA GLY A 28 -2.79 -34.11 27.43
C GLY A 28 -3.26 -35.54 27.30
N ILE A 29 -4.44 -35.85 27.81
CA ILE A 29 -5.09 -37.16 27.71
C ILE A 29 -6.31 -37.04 26.80
N ILE A 30 -6.48 -37.94 25.83
CA ILE A 30 -7.69 -37.94 24.99
C ILE A 30 -8.89 -38.30 25.90
N GLY A 31 -9.69 -37.26 26.18
CA GLY A 31 -10.88 -37.39 27.01
C GLY A 31 -12.07 -37.97 26.23
N LYS A 32 -12.26 -37.48 24.98
CA LYS A 32 -13.37 -37.94 24.13
C LYS A 32 -13.05 -37.75 22.67
N ILE A 33 -13.35 -38.76 21.84
CA ILE A 33 -13.34 -38.64 20.37
C ILE A 33 -14.75 -38.19 19.94
N LEU A 34 -14.83 -37.10 19.19
CA LEU A 34 -16.10 -36.51 18.71
C LEU A 34 -16.47 -36.99 17.31
N ILE A 35 -15.46 -37.27 16.47
CA ILE A 35 -15.62 -37.76 15.10
C ILE A 35 -15.00 -39.15 15.03
N SER A 36 -15.81 -40.12 14.65
CA SER A 36 -15.34 -41.50 14.53
C SER A 36 -14.49 -41.72 13.29
N GLU A 37 -13.58 -42.68 13.35
CA GLU A 37 -12.77 -43.15 12.22
C GLU A 37 -13.68 -43.48 11.02
N GLY A 38 -13.27 -43.07 9.81
CA GLY A 38 -14.00 -43.32 8.57
C GLY A 38 -15.20 -42.40 8.34
N THR A 39 -15.37 -41.33 9.12
CA THR A 39 -16.45 -40.33 8.88
C THR A 39 -16.13 -39.48 7.66
N GLU A 40 -16.98 -39.51 6.64
CA GLU A 40 -16.84 -38.74 5.42
C GLU A 40 -17.47 -37.33 5.54
N ASN A 41 -16.97 -36.38 4.75
CA ASN A 41 -17.47 -35.01 4.62
C ASN A 41 -17.43 -34.20 5.93
N VAL A 42 -16.40 -34.37 6.73
CA VAL A 42 -16.15 -33.57 7.93
C VAL A 42 -15.72 -32.16 7.49
N SER A 43 -16.42 -31.14 7.98
CA SER A 43 -16.13 -29.74 7.62
C SER A 43 -14.80 -29.28 8.24
N VAL A 44 -14.08 -28.39 7.57
CA VAL A 44 -12.88 -27.76 8.10
C VAL A 44 -13.22 -27.02 9.42
N ASN A 45 -12.30 -27.10 10.40
CA ASN A 45 -12.48 -26.57 11.76
C ASN A 45 -13.54 -27.27 12.62
N THR A 46 -13.97 -28.47 12.26
CA THR A 46 -14.81 -29.31 13.14
C THR A 46 -13.92 -29.89 14.25
N ALA A 47 -14.35 -29.77 15.51
CA ALA A 47 -13.67 -30.40 16.64
C ALA A 47 -13.73 -31.93 16.49
N ILE A 48 -12.57 -32.60 16.46
CA ILE A 48 -12.46 -34.07 16.24
C ILE A 48 -12.29 -34.85 17.53
N ALA A 49 -11.65 -34.26 18.56
CA ALA A 49 -11.43 -34.86 19.87
C ALA A 49 -11.36 -33.75 20.95
N LEU A 50 -11.54 -34.13 22.21
CA LEU A 50 -11.31 -33.29 23.39
C LEU A 50 -10.12 -33.85 24.15
N LEU A 51 -9.15 -32.98 24.48
CA LEU A 51 -8.02 -33.25 25.33
C LEU A 51 -8.31 -32.76 26.75
N LEU A 52 -7.91 -33.53 27.75
CA LEU A 52 -7.90 -33.18 29.16
C LEU A 52 -6.49 -32.74 29.56
N GLU A 53 -6.37 -31.60 30.24
CA GLU A 53 -5.11 -31.19 30.85
C GLU A 53 -4.77 -32.01 32.11
N ASP A 54 -3.50 -31.93 32.53
CA ASP A 54 -3.00 -32.71 33.66
C ASP A 54 -3.75 -32.31 34.98
N GLY A 55 -4.57 -33.23 35.51
CA GLY A 55 -5.37 -32.99 36.72
C GLY A 55 -6.85 -32.71 36.50
N GLU A 56 -7.33 -32.69 35.27
CA GLU A 56 -8.76 -32.62 34.96
C GLU A 56 -9.44 -33.98 35.01
N ASP A 57 -10.65 -34.02 35.58
CA ASP A 57 -11.46 -35.24 35.68
C ASP A 57 -12.42 -35.34 34.48
N VAL A 58 -12.68 -36.54 33.98
CA VAL A 58 -13.63 -36.85 32.90
C VAL A 58 -15.05 -36.26 33.17
N SER A 59 -15.40 -35.99 34.41
CA SER A 59 -16.63 -35.31 34.80
C SER A 59 -16.73 -33.83 34.33
N ALA A 60 -15.59 -33.20 33.97
CA ALA A 60 -15.57 -31.86 33.36
C ALA A 60 -16.19 -31.85 31.96
N LEU A 61 -16.05 -32.99 31.24
CA LEU A 61 -16.56 -33.17 29.87
C LEU A 61 -18.10 -33.25 29.79
N GLU A 62 -18.80 -33.53 30.91
CA GLU A 62 -20.25 -33.64 30.92
C GLU A 62 -20.93 -32.26 31.01
N ASN A 63 -20.25 -31.25 31.56
CA ASN A 63 -20.79 -29.89 31.74
C ASN A 63 -20.59 -28.99 30.50
N GLU A 64 -19.59 -29.23 29.67
CA GLU A 64 -19.38 -28.46 28.43
C GLU A 64 -20.19 -29.01 27.25
N ASN A 65 -20.68 -30.24 27.32
CA ASN A 65 -21.40 -30.91 26.25
C ASN A 65 -22.75 -30.25 25.87
N SER A 66 -23.33 -29.41 26.74
CA SER A 66 -24.58 -28.74 26.45
C SER A 66 -24.41 -27.45 25.63
N GLN A 67 -23.30 -26.73 25.77
CA GLN A 67 -23.04 -25.49 25.00
C GLN A 67 -22.42 -25.79 23.64
N VAL A 68 -21.48 -26.72 23.55
CA VAL A 68 -20.84 -27.10 22.29
C VAL A 68 -21.81 -27.82 21.34
N LEU A 69 -22.74 -28.63 21.88
CA LEU A 69 -23.74 -29.33 21.07
C LEU A 69 -24.88 -28.41 20.59
N GLU A 70 -25.20 -27.34 21.29
CA GLU A 70 -26.16 -26.32 20.80
C GLU A 70 -25.58 -25.50 19.67
N ASP A 71 -24.28 -25.17 19.70
CA ASP A 71 -23.59 -24.47 18.62
C ASP A 71 -23.38 -25.34 17.37
N ILE A 72 -23.16 -26.66 17.53
CA ILE A 72 -23.00 -27.59 16.40
C ILE A 72 -24.35 -27.94 15.77
N THR A 73 -25.44 -28.03 16.53
CA THR A 73 -26.78 -28.35 16.00
C THR A 73 -27.47 -27.16 15.36
N SER A 74 -27.12 -25.94 15.69
CA SER A 74 -27.66 -24.72 15.04
C SER A 74 -27.04 -24.47 13.65
N ASN A 75 -25.89 -25.07 13.33
CA ASN A 75 -25.21 -24.93 12.03
C ASN A 75 -25.51 -26.04 11.01
N ARG A 76 -26.41 -26.98 11.31
CA ARG A 76 -26.89 -27.98 10.33
C ARG A 76 -28.28 -27.58 9.82
N LEU A 77 -28.30 -26.94 8.68
CA LEU A 77 -29.32 -26.92 7.64
C LEU A 77 -29.29 -25.54 6.93
N VAL A 78 -28.34 -25.37 6.03
CA VAL A 78 -28.49 -24.36 4.97
C VAL A 78 -28.47 -25.10 3.63
N THR A 79 -29.65 -25.40 3.11
CA THR A 79 -29.85 -25.68 1.69
C THR A 79 -29.44 -24.45 0.88
N PRO A 80 -28.89 -24.60 -0.33
CA PRO A 80 -28.49 -23.45 -1.13
C PRO A 80 -29.73 -22.71 -1.64
N GLU A 81 -30.17 -21.72 -0.90
CA GLU A 81 -31.09 -20.72 -1.40
C GLU A 81 -30.31 -19.58 -2.03
N LYS A 82 -30.82 -19.20 -3.19
CA LYS A 82 -30.41 -18.07 -4.04
C LYS A 82 -29.98 -16.87 -3.22
N ILE A 83 -28.69 -16.49 -3.38
CA ILE A 83 -28.11 -15.26 -2.77
C ILE A 83 -28.81 -14.06 -3.40
N THR A 84 -29.82 -13.54 -2.72
CA THR A 84 -30.23 -12.15 -2.90
C THR A 84 -29.33 -11.33 -1.98
N SER A 85 -28.64 -10.37 -2.55
CA SER A 85 -27.73 -9.45 -1.87
C SER A 85 -28.48 -8.67 -0.79
N GLU A 86 -28.37 -9.09 0.46
CA GLU A 86 -28.49 -8.22 1.62
C GLU A 86 -27.11 -8.06 2.24
N GLU A 87 -26.66 -6.82 2.25
CA GLU A 87 -25.37 -6.38 2.79
C GLU A 87 -25.30 -6.69 4.29
N ASN A 88 -24.68 -7.81 4.66
CA ASN A 88 -24.16 -7.97 6.00
C ASN A 88 -22.85 -7.17 6.09
N THR A 89 -22.96 -5.92 6.48
CA THR A 89 -21.84 -5.07 6.87
C THR A 89 -21.16 -5.70 8.08
N VAL A 90 -20.11 -6.46 7.80
CA VAL A 90 -19.02 -6.63 8.78
C VAL A 90 -18.59 -5.22 9.15
N THR A 91 -18.66 -4.87 10.43
CA THR A 91 -18.17 -3.59 10.94
C THR A 91 -16.66 -3.55 10.76
N VAL A 92 -16.21 -3.31 9.54
CA VAL A 92 -14.83 -2.90 9.26
C VAL A 92 -14.64 -1.58 10.00
N SER A 93 -13.58 -1.52 10.80
CA SER A 93 -13.04 -0.38 11.52
C SER A 93 -13.48 0.96 10.93
N LYS A 94 -13.89 1.88 11.82
CA LYS A 94 -14.34 3.24 11.53
C LYS A 94 -13.63 3.79 10.28
N SER A 95 -14.36 3.89 9.18
CA SER A 95 -13.91 4.68 8.04
C SER A 95 -13.64 6.09 8.54
N VAL A 96 -12.39 6.48 8.51
CA VAL A 96 -12.03 7.89 8.72
C VAL A 96 -12.73 8.64 7.58
N ASN A 97 -13.70 9.48 7.90
CA ASN A 97 -14.34 10.36 6.94
C ASN A 97 -13.29 11.42 6.55
N ILE A 98 -12.46 11.08 5.57
CA ILE A 98 -11.57 12.03 4.93
C ILE A 98 -12.46 12.90 4.04
N LYS A 99 -12.58 14.18 4.39
CA LYS A 99 -13.33 15.15 3.59
C LYS A 99 -12.75 15.18 2.17
N SER A 100 -13.61 15.31 1.17
CA SER A 100 -13.19 15.47 -0.22
C SER A 100 -12.29 16.72 -0.38
N GLU A 101 -11.42 16.67 -1.38
CA GLU A 101 -10.46 17.70 -1.77
C GLU A 101 -11.14 18.99 -2.30
N GLU A 102 -12.26 19.40 -1.75
CA GLU A 102 -12.90 20.66 -2.13
C GLU A 102 -12.13 21.82 -1.50
N ILE A 103 -11.31 22.48 -2.32
CA ILE A 103 -10.65 23.71 -1.93
C ILE A 103 -11.69 24.85 -2.07
N PRO A 104 -12.07 25.51 -0.97
CA PRO A 104 -13.07 26.58 -1.03
C PRO A 104 -12.64 27.73 -1.95
N ASP A 105 -13.60 28.33 -2.64
CA ASP A 105 -13.34 29.53 -3.43
C ASP A 105 -12.73 30.65 -2.56
N GLY A 106 -11.65 31.27 -3.05
CA GLY A 106 -10.95 32.34 -2.33
C GLY A 106 -9.90 31.84 -1.32
N THR A 107 -9.59 30.54 -1.30
CA THR A 107 -8.48 29.99 -0.50
C THR A 107 -7.15 30.62 -0.93
N ASN A 108 -6.35 31.06 0.05
CA ASN A 108 -4.99 31.49 -0.20
C ASN A 108 -4.09 30.28 -0.46
N PHE A 109 -3.03 30.49 -1.25
CA PHE A 109 -2.03 29.47 -1.52
C PHE A 109 -0.65 29.97 -1.10
N ILE A 110 0.14 29.07 -0.55
CA ILE A 110 1.52 29.33 -0.14
C ILE A 110 2.44 28.48 -1.01
N SER A 111 3.42 29.14 -1.64
CA SER A 111 4.45 28.40 -2.41
C SER A 111 5.37 27.68 -1.44
N THR A 112 5.35 26.34 -1.50
CA THR A 112 6.05 25.47 -0.54
C THR A 112 6.82 24.38 -1.30
N THR A 113 8.03 24.03 -0.84
CA THR A 113 8.76 22.91 -1.43
C THR A 113 8.11 21.58 -1.02
N VAL A 114 8.29 20.53 -1.83
CA VAL A 114 7.79 19.18 -1.48
C VAL A 114 8.36 18.73 -0.14
N ARG A 115 9.66 18.99 0.12
CA ARG A 115 10.31 18.69 1.39
C ARG A 115 9.63 19.37 2.57
N ASP A 116 9.40 20.69 2.48
CA ASP A 116 8.77 21.44 3.57
C ASP A 116 7.31 21.04 3.75
N ALA A 117 6.60 20.71 2.68
CA ALA A 117 5.22 20.21 2.71
C ALA A 117 5.11 18.86 3.46
N LEU A 118 6.06 17.95 3.26
CA LEU A 118 6.14 16.69 3.99
C LEU A 118 6.45 16.91 5.49
N ARG A 119 7.43 17.77 5.79
CA ARG A 119 7.74 18.16 7.17
C ARG A 119 6.52 18.74 7.87
N ASP A 120 5.86 19.68 7.24
CA ASP A 120 4.70 20.37 7.81
C ASP A 120 3.53 19.40 8.03
N ALA A 121 3.32 18.44 7.12
CA ALA A 121 2.32 17.39 7.29
C ALA A 121 2.60 16.55 8.55
N MET A 122 3.84 16.11 8.76
CA MET A 122 4.22 15.36 9.96
C MET A 122 4.05 16.22 11.21
N ALA A 123 4.52 17.47 11.21
CA ALA A 123 4.39 18.37 12.35
C ALA A 123 2.94 18.62 12.75
N GLU A 124 2.06 18.89 11.78
CA GLU A 124 0.63 19.11 12.02
C GLU A 124 -0.04 17.87 12.65
N GLU A 125 0.24 16.68 12.13
CA GLU A 125 -0.30 15.44 12.70
C GLU A 125 0.27 15.12 14.07
N MET A 126 1.54 15.39 14.32
CA MET A 126 2.16 15.22 15.63
C MET A 126 1.62 16.22 16.67
N ARG A 127 1.25 17.43 16.29
CA ARG A 127 0.60 18.40 17.19
C ARG A 127 -0.81 17.94 17.57
N SER A 128 -1.52 17.31 16.65
CA SER A 128 -2.91 16.88 16.85
C SER A 128 -3.04 15.52 17.55
N ASN A 129 -2.03 14.65 17.48
CA ASN A 129 -2.07 13.30 18.03
C ASN A 129 -0.72 12.94 18.69
N GLU A 130 -0.76 12.74 20.01
CA GLU A 130 0.43 12.41 20.82
C GLU A 130 1.02 11.02 20.53
N ASN A 131 0.23 10.12 19.89
CA ASN A 131 0.69 8.78 19.52
C ASN A 131 1.50 8.77 18.22
N VAL A 132 1.50 9.85 17.43
CA VAL A 132 2.29 9.96 16.20
C VAL A 132 3.74 10.30 16.56
N PHE A 133 4.68 9.54 16.06
CA PHE A 133 6.11 9.78 16.23
C PHE A 133 6.90 9.39 14.98
N LEU A 134 8.06 10.00 14.78
CA LEU A 134 8.96 9.72 13.67
C LEU A 134 10.17 8.93 14.18
N MET A 135 10.55 7.88 13.46
CA MET A 135 11.79 7.15 13.72
C MET A 135 12.48 6.75 12.40
N GLY A 136 13.78 6.66 12.44
CA GLY A 136 14.61 6.28 11.30
C GLY A 136 16.06 6.66 11.52
N GLU A 137 16.87 6.48 10.49
CA GLU A 137 18.28 6.82 10.54
C GLU A 137 18.49 8.33 10.36
N GLU A 138 19.22 8.97 11.30
CA GLU A 138 19.60 10.38 11.22
C GLU A 138 18.39 11.36 11.14
N VAL A 139 17.20 10.95 11.58
CA VAL A 139 15.97 11.78 11.48
C VAL A 139 15.89 12.86 12.57
N ALA A 140 16.61 12.69 13.69
CA ALA A 140 16.59 13.59 14.83
C ALA A 140 17.74 14.61 14.75
N GLU A 141 18.94 14.27 15.24
CA GLU A 141 20.07 15.20 15.39
C GLU A 141 20.55 15.76 14.03
N TYR A 142 20.56 14.93 13.00
CA TYR A 142 20.95 15.34 11.65
C TYR A 142 19.82 15.93 10.82
N GLU A 143 18.56 15.88 11.32
CA GLU A 143 17.35 16.39 10.65
C GLU A 143 17.04 15.71 9.32
N GLY A 144 17.43 14.46 9.18
CA GLY A 144 17.27 13.64 7.96
C GLY A 144 18.31 13.92 6.88
N ALA A 145 18.64 12.91 6.09
CA ALA A 145 19.61 13.03 4.98
C ALA A 145 19.20 14.13 3.97
N TYR A 146 17.90 14.32 3.77
CA TYR A 146 17.32 15.29 2.84
C TYR A 146 16.63 16.46 3.55
N LYS A 147 16.82 16.60 4.88
CA LYS A 147 16.23 17.66 5.70
C LYS A 147 14.70 17.69 5.73
N VAL A 148 14.06 16.52 5.54
CA VAL A 148 12.60 16.41 5.61
C VAL A 148 12.11 16.51 7.06
N SER A 149 12.91 16.16 8.04
CA SER A 149 12.60 16.26 9.48
C SER A 149 13.16 17.51 10.18
N GLN A 150 13.60 18.50 9.41
CA GLN A 150 14.23 19.72 9.95
C GLN A 150 13.38 20.43 10.99
N GLY A 151 13.93 20.66 12.19
CA GLY A 151 13.29 21.34 13.31
C GLY A 151 12.30 20.49 14.10
N LEU A 152 11.98 19.26 13.68
CA LEU A 152 11.02 18.42 14.39
C LEU A 152 11.54 17.98 15.76
N LEU A 153 12.84 17.70 15.90
CA LEU A 153 13.45 17.35 17.21
C LEU A 153 13.30 18.49 18.22
N ASP A 154 13.55 19.72 17.80
CA ASP A 154 13.42 20.91 18.66
C ASP A 154 11.97 21.11 19.14
N GLU A 155 10.98 20.81 18.29
CA GLU A 155 9.58 21.00 18.62
C GLU A 155 9.00 19.84 19.47
N PHE A 156 9.32 18.59 19.13
CA PHE A 156 8.64 17.40 19.72
C PHE A 156 9.50 16.61 20.70
N GLY A 157 10.81 16.84 20.72
CA GLY A 157 11.76 16.18 21.62
C GLY A 157 12.10 14.74 21.20
N ASP A 158 13.09 14.19 21.92
CA ASP A 158 13.75 12.91 21.66
C ASP A 158 12.87 11.67 21.85
N LYS A 159 11.72 11.81 22.51
CA LYS A 159 10.74 10.71 22.67
C LYS A 159 9.85 10.53 21.46
N ARG A 160 9.77 11.52 20.61
CA ARG A 160 8.89 11.52 19.45
C ARG A 160 9.62 11.64 18.11
N ILE A 161 10.89 12.09 18.13
CA ILE A 161 11.79 12.08 16.99
C ILE A 161 12.99 11.24 17.39
N ILE A 162 13.11 10.04 16.81
CA ILE A 162 13.99 9.00 17.33
C ILE A 162 14.99 8.57 16.27
N ASP A 163 16.27 8.86 16.50
CA ASP A 163 17.37 8.30 15.74
C ASP A 163 17.52 6.80 16.04
N THR A 164 17.63 6.00 15.02
CA THR A 164 17.84 4.55 15.13
C THR A 164 19.25 4.18 14.67
N PRO A 165 19.82 3.08 15.18
CA PRO A 165 20.97 2.46 14.51
C PRO A 165 20.63 2.08 13.07
N ILE A 166 21.65 1.93 12.21
CA ILE A 166 21.48 1.43 10.82
C ILE A 166 21.08 -0.04 10.87
N THR A 167 19.78 -0.28 10.97
CA THR A 167 19.16 -1.61 11.09
C THR A 167 17.74 -1.58 10.58
N GLU A 168 17.51 -1.44 9.30
CA GLU A 168 16.16 -1.26 8.72
C GLU A 168 15.21 -2.39 9.11
N HIS A 169 15.70 -3.62 9.16
CA HIS A 169 14.93 -4.74 9.70
C HIS A 169 14.53 -4.52 11.16
N GLY A 170 15.48 -4.09 12.00
CA GLY A 170 15.26 -3.90 13.44
C GLY A 170 14.28 -2.77 13.72
N PHE A 171 14.52 -1.57 13.21
CA PHE A 171 13.66 -0.44 13.53
C PHE A 171 12.27 -0.53 12.86
N ALA A 172 12.16 -1.11 11.67
CA ALA A 172 10.84 -1.37 11.06
C ALA A 172 10.04 -2.37 11.91
N GLY A 173 10.68 -3.43 12.44
CA GLY A 173 10.04 -4.38 13.34
C GLY A 173 9.58 -3.74 14.65
N ILE A 174 10.40 -2.87 15.26
CA ILE A 174 10.02 -2.10 16.45
C ILE A 174 8.82 -1.20 16.16
N ALA A 175 8.82 -0.51 15.02
CA ALA A 175 7.71 0.34 14.61
C ALA A 175 6.42 -0.44 14.41
N VAL A 176 6.47 -1.61 13.76
CA VAL A 176 5.31 -2.49 13.62
C VAL A 176 4.78 -2.92 14.98
N GLY A 177 5.66 -3.32 15.91
CA GLY A 177 5.27 -3.64 17.29
C GLY A 177 4.64 -2.45 18.02
N ALA A 178 5.16 -1.25 17.84
CA ALA A 178 4.59 -0.02 18.39
C ALA A 178 3.19 0.26 17.84
N ALA A 179 2.98 0.04 16.53
CA ALA A 179 1.67 0.18 15.90
C ALA A 179 0.67 -0.84 16.45
N PHE A 180 1.07 -2.09 16.69
CA PHE A 180 0.24 -3.09 17.38
C PHE A 180 -0.12 -2.67 18.81
N GLY A 181 0.77 -1.91 19.47
CA GLY A 181 0.55 -1.32 20.79
C GLY A 181 -0.33 -0.07 20.80
N GLY A 182 -0.82 0.39 19.65
CA GLY A 182 -1.73 1.55 19.54
C GLY A 182 -1.04 2.89 19.28
N LEU A 183 0.27 2.90 18.96
CA LEU A 183 0.97 4.09 18.48
C LEU A 183 0.85 4.22 16.96
N ASN A 184 1.19 5.40 16.45
CA ASN A 184 1.15 5.71 15.02
C ASN A 184 2.56 6.08 14.50
N PRO A 185 3.46 5.11 14.30
CA PRO A 185 4.80 5.40 13.84
C PRO A 185 4.85 5.86 12.39
N ILE A 186 5.68 6.85 12.13
CA ILE A 186 6.19 7.21 10.83
C ILE A 186 7.62 6.67 10.77
N VAL A 187 7.88 5.73 9.87
CA VAL A 187 9.20 5.15 9.66
C VAL A 187 9.82 5.79 8.43
N GLU A 188 10.94 6.48 8.62
CA GLU A 188 11.72 7.01 7.51
C GLU A 188 12.84 6.02 7.14
N PHE A 189 12.84 5.56 5.89
CA PHE A 189 14.00 4.95 5.28
C PHE A 189 14.83 6.04 4.57
N MET A 190 16.13 6.03 4.74
CA MET A 190 17.02 6.97 4.05
C MET A 190 16.84 6.88 2.53
N THR A 191 16.56 5.68 2.04
CA THR A 191 16.02 5.40 0.70
C THR A 191 15.26 4.08 0.73
N PHE A 192 14.20 3.94 -0.07
CA PHE A 192 13.49 2.66 -0.22
C PHE A 192 14.34 1.51 -0.76
N ASN A 193 15.50 1.82 -1.36
CA ASN A 193 16.47 0.79 -1.71
C ASN A 193 16.97 0.02 -0.47
N PHE A 194 17.08 0.66 0.68
CA PHE A 194 17.47 0.03 1.94
C PHE A 194 16.29 -0.65 2.65
N ALA A 195 15.06 -0.21 2.37
CA ALA A 195 13.84 -0.85 2.88
C ALA A 195 13.70 -2.32 2.45
N LEU A 196 14.48 -2.78 1.46
CA LEU A 196 14.56 -4.20 1.09
C LEU A 196 14.95 -5.10 2.27
N GLN A 197 15.75 -4.60 3.22
CA GLN A 197 16.10 -5.33 4.44
C GLN A 197 14.92 -5.48 5.41
N ALA A 198 13.93 -4.58 5.32
CA ALA A 198 12.74 -4.57 6.17
C ALA A 198 11.50 -5.17 5.51
N MET A 199 11.60 -5.76 4.31
CA MET A 199 10.45 -6.23 3.53
C MET A 199 9.57 -7.21 4.30
N ASP A 200 10.13 -8.09 5.11
CA ASP A 200 9.35 -9.02 5.92
C ASP A 200 8.40 -8.29 6.88
N HIS A 201 8.90 -7.28 7.59
CA HIS A 201 8.08 -6.49 8.50
C HIS A 201 7.02 -5.67 7.77
N ILE A 202 7.30 -5.14 6.58
CA ILE A 202 6.33 -4.41 5.77
C ILE A 202 5.26 -5.36 5.23
N ILE A 203 5.67 -6.49 4.62
CA ILE A 203 4.81 -7.38 3.85
C ILE A 203 4.09 -8.41 4.73
N ASN A 204 4.80 -9.07 5.66
CA ASN A 204 4.22 -10.11 6.49
C ASN A 204 3.65 -9.54 7.79
N SER A 205 4.41 -8.73 8.51
CA SER A 205 3.95 -8.22 9.80
C SER A 205 2.92 -7.10 9.65
N ALA A 206 3.25 -5.97 9.03
CA ALA A 206 2.32 -4.84 8.94
C ALA A 206 1.11 -5.13 8.04
N ALA A 207 1.33 -5.62 6.82
CA ALA A 207 0.26 -5.78 5.84
C ALA A 207 -0.74 -6.89 6.16
N LYS A 208 -0.33 -7.97 6.85
CA LYS A 208 -1.14 -9.19 6.96
C LYS A 208 -1.68 -9.46 8.36
N THR A 209 -1.14 -8.84 9.41
CA THR A 209 -1.55 -9.15 10.79
C THR A 209 -3.00 -8.80 11.06
N LEU A 210 -3.55 -7.73 10.49
CA LEU A 210 -4.97 -7.43 10.63
C LEU A 210 -5.85 -8.58 10.14
N TYR A 211 -5.52 -9.16 8.98
CA TYR A 211 -6.22 -10.32 8.44
C TYR A 211 -6.02 -11.56 9.31
N MET A 212 -4.77 -11.87 9.67
CA MET A 212 -4.43 -13.06 10.45
C MET A 212 -5.00 -13.04 11.87
N SER A 213 -5.17 -11.86 12.45
CA SER A 213 -5.80 -11.69 13.78
C SER A 213 -7.34 -11.60 13.74
N GLY A 214 -7.96 -11.86 12.59
CA GLY A 214 -9.41 -11.73 12.46
C GLY A 214 -9.93 -10.29 12.67
N GLY A 215 -9.12 -9.28 12.30
CA GLY A 215 -9.47 -7.87 12.41
C GLY A 215 -9.16 -7.23 13.77
N GLN A 216 -8.50 -7.95 14.69
CA GLN A 216 -8.26 -7.47 16.07
C GLN A 216 -7.01 -6.61 16.20
N MET A 217 -5.97 -6.85 15.38
CA MET A 217 -4.67 -6.19 15.50
C MET A 217 -4.29 -5.50 14.18
N GLY A 218 -4.49 -4.20 14.12
CA GLY A 218 -4.09 -3.36 12.98
C GLY A 218 -2.69 -2.76 13.16
N ALA A 219 -2.12 -2.26 12.06
CA ALA A 219 -0.83 -1.55 12.05
C ALA A 219 -1.01 -0.17 11.41
N PRO A 220 -1.59 0.82 12.12
CA PRO A 220 -1.73 2.19 11.63
C PRO A 220 -0.36 2.87 11.61
N MET A 221 0.32 2.85 10.48
CA MET A 221 1.68 3.38 10.34
C MET A 221 2.00 3.78 8.92
N VAL A 222 3.04 4.62 8.78
CA VAL A 222 3.55 5.04 7.48
C VAL A 222 5.01 4.62 7.34
N PHE A 223 5.33 3.97 6.23
CA PHE A 223 6.69 3.77 5.75
C PHE A 223 6.95 4.79 4.66
N ARG A 224 7.88 5.72 4.87
CA ARG A 224 8.17 6.80 3.92
C ARG A 224 9.66 6.92 3.60
N GLY A 225 9.97 7.55 2.49
CA GLY A 225 11.33 7.87 2.08
C GLY A 225 11.46 8.02 0.57
N PRO A 226 12.62 8.47 0.06
CA PRO A 226 12.87 8.62 -1.37
C PRO A 226 12.90 7.26 -2.07
N ASN A 227 12.36 7.26 -3.29
CA ASN A 227 12.21 6.11 -4.17
C ASN A 227 12.52 6.52 -5.61
N GLY A 228 12.97 5.59 -6.42
CA GLY A 228 13.29 5.83 -7.81
C GLY A 228 14.71 6.38 -8.02
N ALA A 229 14.97 6.91 -9.21
CA ALA A 229 16.26 7.43 -9.58
C ALA A 229 16.52 8.81 -8.96
N ALA A 230 17.70 8.95 -8.39
CA ALA A 230 18.26 10.22 -7.95
C ALA A 230 19.33 10.71 -8.93
N SER A 231 20.25 11.52 -8.50
CA SER A 231 21.34 12.01 -9.36
C SER A 231 22.63 11.20 -9.14
N ARG A 232 22.90 10.28 -10.08
CA ARG A 232 24.18 9.53 -10.16
C ARG A 232 24.50 8.70 -8.91
N VAL A 233 23.53 7.98 -8.41
CA VAL A 233 23.71 7.10 -7.25
C VAL A 233 23.87 5.62 -7.61
N GLY A 234 23.71 5.26 -8.89
CA GLY A 234 23.97 3.92 -9.43
C GLY A 234 22.86 2.92 -9.14
N ALA A 235 23.14 1.64 -9.43
CA ALA A 235 22.14 0.59 -9.53
C ALA A 235 21.42 0.29 -8.21
N GLN A 236 22.14 0.25 -7.08
CA GLN A 236 21.56 -0.11 -5.79
C GLN A 236 20.76 1.01 -5.12
N HIS A 237 20.73 2.23 -5.69
CA HIS A 237 20.07 3.40 -5.09
C HIS A 237 19.07 4.07 -6.03
N SER A 238 18.62 3.37 -7.08
CA SER A 238 17.79 3.98 -8.13
C SER A 238 16.57 3.15 -8.52
N HIS A 239 16.13 2.22 -7.67
CA HIS A 239 14.96 1.40 -7.97
C HIS A 239 13.66 2.15 -7.66
N CYS A 240 12.67 1.97 -8.55
CA CYS A 240 11.28 2.32 -8.25
C CYS A 240 10.53 1.09 -7.71
N PHE A 241 10.07 1.17 -6.47
CA PHE A 241 9.38 0.08 -5.78
C PHE A 241 7.85 0.16 -5.88
N ALA A 242 7.30 1.06 -6.66
CA ALA A 242 5.84 1.24 -6.81
C ALA A 242 5.13 -0.08 -7.10
N ALA A 243 5.58 -0.81 -8.12
CA ALA A 243 4.97 -2.09 -8.52
C ALA A 243 5.16 -3.19 -7.47
N TRP A 244 6.29 -3.23 -6.75
CA TRP A 244 6.57 -4.24 -5.74
C TRP A 244 5.61 -4.16 -4.56
N TYR A 245 5.43 -2.95 -3.99
CA TYR A 245 4.52 -2.77 -2.86
C TYR A 245 3.05 -2.73 -3.28
N ALA A 246 2.73 -2.23 -4.48
CA ALA A 246 1.37 -2.24 -4.99
C ALA A 246 0.80 -3.65 -5.19
N GLN A 247 1.64 -4.67 -5.37
CA GLN A 247 1.23 -6.06 -5.49
C GLN A 247 0.68 -6.63 -4.16
N ILE A 248 1.03 -6.06 -3.01
CA ILE A 248 0.82 -6.66 -1.70
C ILE A 248 -0.57 -6.34 -1.14
N PRO A 249 -1.48 -7.32 -0.97
CA PRO A 249 -2.73 -7.13 -0.24
C PRO A 249 -2.48 -6.71 1.21
N GLY A 250 -3.24 -5.72 1.68
CA GLY A 250 -3.10 -5.17 3.03
C GLY A 250 -2.28 -3.89 3.11
N LEU A 251 -1.50 -3.54 2.08
CA LEU A 251 -0.82 -2.24 1.98
C LEU A 251 -1.65 -1.24 1.19
N LYS A 252 -1.52 0.04 1.55
CA LYS A 252 -1.78 1.16 0.65
C LYS A 252 -0.45 1.70 0.14
N VAL A 253 -0.42 2.16 -1.11
CA VAL A 253 0.80 2.68 -1.75
C VAL A 253 0.50 4.03 -2.39
N VAL A 254 1.22 5.05 -1.96
CA VAL A 254 1.02 6.45 -2.35
C VAL A 254 2.31 7.00 -2.94
N MET A 255 2.21 7.78 -4.01
CA MET A 255 3.38 8.34 -4.70
C MET A 255 3.05 9.73 -5.27
N PRO A 256 3.12 10.80 -4.46
CA PRO A 256 2.76 12.17 -4.86
C PRO A 256 3.77 12.78 -5.82
N TYR A 257 3.29 13.77 -6.60
CA TYR A 257 4.12 14.62 -7.45
C TYR A 257 4.29 16.04 -6.90
N SER A 258 3.20 16.68 -6.48
CA SER A 258 3.23 18.08 -6.02
C SER A 258 3.37 18.21 -4.51
N ALA A 259 3.78 19.40 -4.03
CA ALA A 259 3.84 19.70 -2.60
C ALA A 259 2.46 19.65 -1.94
N SER A 260 1.42 20.10 -2.64
CA SER A 260 0.03 20.01 -2.17
C SER A 260 -0.40 18.57 -1.96
N ASP A 261 -0.16 17.70 -2.97
CA ASP A 261 -0.49 16.28 -2.85
C ASP A 261 0.39 15.58 -1.80
N ALA A 262 1.68 15.92 -1.71
CA ALA A 262 2.59 15.38 -0.70
C ALA A 262 2.09 15.68 0.72
N LYS A 263 1.71 16.93 1.00
CA LYS A 263 1.17 17.34 2.30
C LYS A 263 -0.15 16.63 2.61
N GLY A 264 -1.11 16.76 1.71
CA GLY A 264 -2.47 16.25 1.94
C GLY A 264 -2.54 14.73 2.02
N LEU A 265 -1.79 14.02 1.17
CA LEU A 265 -1.74 12.55 1.18
C LEU A 265 -0.96 12.00 2.38
N LEU A 266 0.12 12.68 2.83
CA LEU A 266 0.86 12.21 4.00
C LEU A 266 0.02 12.35 5.27
N LYS A 267 -0.72 13.45 5.45
CA LYS A 267 -1.71 13.58 6.54
C LYS A 267 -2.75 12.47 6.48
N SER A 268 -3.30 12.18 5.30
CA SER A 268 -4.24 11.07 5.10
C SER A 268 -3.61 9.71 5.42
N ALA A 269 -2.35 9.51 5.07
CA ALA A 269 -1.62 8.27 5.35
C ALA A 269 -1.38 8.07 6.85
N ILE A 270 -1.01 9.12 7.59
CA ILE A 270 -0.80 9.06 9.06
C ILE A 270 -2.12 8.75 9.79
N ARG A 271 -3.24 9.24 9.27
CA ARG A 271 -4.58 9.00 9.82
C ARG A 271 -5.20 7.65 9.40
N ASP A 272 -4.60 6.97 8.43
CA ASP A 272 -5.14 5.70 7.93
C ASP A 272 -4.97 4.58 8.97
N PRO A 273 -6.01 3.77 9.22
CA PRO A 273 -5.90 2.64 10.16
C PRO A 273 -5.07 1.47 9.64
N ASN A 274 -4.62 1.52 8.39
CA ASN A 274 -3.83 0.47 7.74
C ASN A 274 -2.43 0.97 7.42
N PRO A 275 -1.45 0.07 7.22
CA PRO A 275 -0.10 0.47 6.83
C PRO A 275 -0.08 1.10 5.44
N VAL A 276 0.59 2.23 5.33
CA VAL A 276 0.77 2.97 4.09
C VAL A 276 2.25 3.03 3.72
N VAL A 277 2.58 2.62 2.52
CA VAL A 277 3.89 2.85 1.89
C VAL A 277 3.80 4.14 1.09
N PHE A 278 4.58 5.13 1.49
CA PHE A 278 4.58 6.49 0.95
C PHE A 278 5.89 6.74 0.21
N LEU A 279 5.88 6.57 -1.10
CA LEU A 279 7.05 6.64 -1.97
C LEU A 279 7.26 8.08 -2.43
N GLU A 280 8.34 8.68 -1.98
CA GLU A 280 8.74 10.04 -2.36
C GLU A 280 9.76 9.98 -3.50
N ASN A 281 10.07 11.14 -4.09
CA ASN A 281 11.14 11.22 -5.08
C ASN A 281 12.11 12.34 -4.72
N GLU A 282 13.40 12.02 -4.62
CA GLU A 282 14.45 12.93 -4.22
C GLU A 282 14.51 14.18 -5.12
N MET A 283 14.32 14.00 -6.43
CA MET A 283 14.37 15.08 -7.42
C MET A 283 13.23 16.09 -7.27
N LEU A 284 12.18 15.73 -6.53
CA LEU A 284 11.04 16.60 -6.24
C LEU A 284 11.20 17.42 -4.97
N TYR A 285 12.05 17.02 -4.01
CA TYR A 285 12.14 17.65 -2.69
C TYR A 285 12.37 19.16 -2.72
N GLY A 286 13.20 19.65 -3.63
CA GLY A 286 13.49 21.08 -3.79
C GLY A 286 12.50 21.85 -4.68
N ARG A 287 11.51 21.17 -5.27
CA ARG A 287 10.53 21.83 -6.14
C ARG A 287 9.41 22.47 -5.33
N SER A 288 9.05 23.68 -5.72
CA SER A 288 7.97 24.42 -5.09
C SER A 288 6.68 24.32 -5.90
N PHE A 289 5.58 24.20 -5.18
CA PHE A 289 4.21 24.19 -5.70
C PHE A 289 3.32 25.01 -4.78
N ASP A 290 2.19 25.45 -5.31
CA ASP A 290 1.16 26.11 -4.53
C ASP A 290 0.42 25.09 -3.65
N VAL A 291 0.42 25.32 -2.34
CA VAL A 291 -0.25 24.51 -1.32
C VAL A 291 -1.38 25.33 -0.71
N PRO A 292 -2.62 24.81 -0.59
CA PRO A 292 -3.71 25.52 0.06
C PRO A 292 -3.37 25.85 1.52
N ASP A 293 -3.57 27.12 1.91
CA ASP A 293 -3.42 27.57 3.29
C ASP A 293 -4.70 27.28 4.08
N LEU A 294 -4.88 26.00 4.41
CA LEU A 294 -6.02 25.48 5.15
C LEU A 294 -5.54 24.70 6.36
N GLU A 295 -6.16 24.92 7.52
CA GLU A 295 -5.78 24.31 8.81
C GLU A 295 -5.80 22.76 8.77
N ASP A 296 -6.75 22.16 8.07
CA ASP A 296 -6.90 20.70 7.98
C ASP A 296 -7.00 20.21 6.53
N PHE A 297 -6.03 20.63 5.70
CA PHE A 297 -5.97 20.19 4.33
C PHE A 297 -5.51 18.73 4.22
N THR A 298 -6.33 17.89 3.60
CA THR A 298 -6.03 16.48 3.30
C THR A 298 -6.42 16.13 1.88
N VAL A 299 -5.72 15.16 1.30
CA VAL A 299 -6.04 14.58 -0.02
C VAL A 299 -6.46 13.12 0.18
N PRO A 300 -7.60 12.68 -0.34
CA PRO A 300 -8.07 11.31 -0.13
C PRO A 300 -7.19 10.29 -0.89
N ILE A 301 -6.78 9.23 -0.18
CA ILE A 301 -6.09 8.09 -0.78
C ILE A 301 -7.07 7.34 -1.71
N GLY A 302 -6.61 6.99 -2.91
CA GLY A 302 -7.42 6.30 -3.91
C GLY A 302 -8.18 7.21 -4.86
N LYS A 303 -7.82 8.50 -4.91
CA LYS A 303 -8.37 9.47 -5.87
C LYS A 303 -7.27 10.04 -6.75
N ALA A 304 -7.44 9.88 -8.06
CA ALA A 304 -6.59 10.49 -9.07
C ALA A 304 -6.92 11.97 -9.25
N LYS A 305 -5.97 12.71 -9.83
CA LYS A 305 -6.13 14.14 -10.17
C LYS A 305 -5.98 14.33 -11.66
N ILE A 306 -6.93 15.03 -12.28
CA ILE A 306 -6.78 15.52 -13.64
C ILE A 306 -6.05 16.86 -13.56
N TRP A 307 -4.80 16.88 -13.99
CA TRP A 307 -3.97 18.10 -14.05
C TRP A 307 -4.30 18.96 -15.25
N ARG A 308 -4.70 18.32 -16.32
CA ARG A 308 -5.05 18.98 -17.57
C ARG A 308 -6.15 18.20 -18.26
N GLU A 309 -7.21 18.91 -18.64
CA GLU A 309 -8.26 18.34 -19.49
C GLU A 309 -7.79 18.22 -20.94
N GLY A 310 -8.23 17.16 -21.61
CA GLY A 310 -7.88 16.88 -23.00
C GLY A 310 -8.90 15.99 -23.69
N SER A 311 -8.78 15.85 -25.02
CA SER A 311 -9.74 15.11 -25.84
C SER A 311 -9.15 14.09 -26.79
N ASP A 312 -7.84 14.13 -27.07
CA ASP A 312 -7.22 13.31 -28.13
C ASP A 312 -6.46 12.10 -27.61
N VAL A 313 -5.89 12.19 -26.41
CA VAL A 313 -5.11 11.13 -25.75
C VAL A 313 -5.10 11.32 -24.25
N THR A 314 -5.13 10.23 -23.48
CA THR A 314 -4.88 10.23 -22.05
C THR A 314 -3.42 9.91 -21.77
N LEU A 315 -2.74 10.79 -21.03
CA LEU A 315 -1.44 10.56 -20.43
C LEU A 315 -1.67 10.26 -18.95
N VAL A 316 -1.28 9.08 -18.48
CA VAL A 316 -1.45 8.72 -17.06
C VAL A 316 -0.11 8.40 -16.44
N SER A 317 0.14 9.00 -15.27
CA SER A 317 1.40 8.87 -14.57
C SER A 317 1.24 9.02 -13.05
N PHE A 318 2.35 9.02 -12.35
CA PHE A 318 2.48 9.22 -10.90
C PHE A 318 3.93 9.60 -10.53
N GLY A 319 4.13 10.22 -9.37
CA GLY A 319 5.44 10.63 -8.89
C GLY A 319 6.19 11.48 -9.93
N ILE A 320 7.49 11.25 -10.11
CA ILE A 320 8.32 12.03 -11.05
C ILE A 320 7.88 11.88 -12.51
N GLY A 321 7.21 10.79 -12.87
CA GLY A 321 6.70 10.57 -14.23
C GLY A 321 5.69 11.65 -14.67
N MET A 322 5.03 12.29 -13.73
CA MET A 322 4.13 13.44 -13.99
C MET A 322 4.84 14.62 -14.65
N GLN A 323 6.12 14.84 -14.33
CA GLN A 323 6.92 15.87 -15.01
C GLN A 323 6.94 15.65 -16.51
N TYR A 324 7.27 14.43 -16.93
CA TYR A 324 7.36 14.10 -18.36
C TYR A 324 6.01 14.15 -19.06
N ALA A 325 4.93 13.76 -18.34
CA ALA A 325 3.58 13.84 -18.87
C ALA A 325 3.13 15.30 -19.09
N LEU A 326 3.39 16.20 -18.14
CA LEU A 326 3.05 17.60 -18.23
C LEU A 326 3.87 18.33 -19.31
N GLU A 327 5.19 18.15 -19.32
CA GLU A 327 6.07 18.70 -20.35
C GLU A 327 5.65 18.23 -21.77
N ALA A 328 5.36 16.93 -21.93
CA ALA A 328 4.87 16.41 -23.20
C ALA A 328 3.53 17.02 -23.60
N SER A 329 2.60 17.19 -22.65
CA SER A 329 1.28 17.76 -22.94
C SER A 329 1.34 19.22 -23.44
N GLU A 330 2.29 20.01 -22.95
CA GLU A 330 2.53 21.39 -23.40
C GLU A 330 3.06 21.40 -24.84
N LEU A 331 3.99 20.53 -25.15
CA LEU A 331 4.57 20.42 -26.51
C LEU A 331 3.54 19.89 -27.52
N LEU A 332 2.71 18.90 -27.10
CA LEU A 332 1.64 18.33 -27.93
C LEU A 332 0.55 19.36 -28.29
N GLU A 333 0.26 20.31 -27.40
CA GLU A 333 -0.70 21.39 -27.68
C GLU A 333 -0.22 22.25 -28.85
N ALA A 334 1.07 22.54 -28.94
CA ALA A 334 1.65 23.27 -30.05
C ALA A 334 1.51 22.50 -31.39
N ASP A 335 1.50 21.16 -31.33
CA ASP A 335 1.26 20.26 -32.47
C ASP A 335 -0.25 20.02 -32.73
N GLY A 336 -1.17 20.67 -31.99
CA GLY A 336 -2.60 20.54 -32.12
C GLY A 336 -3.14 19.20 -31.58
N ILE A 337 -2.50 18.61 -30.60
CA ILE A 337 -2.96 17.41 -29.89
C ILE A 337 -3.34 17.79 -28.44
N SER A 338 -4.61 17.58 -28.10
CA SER A 338 -5.15 17.87 -26.77
C SER A 338 -5.00 16.65 -25.84
N ALA A 339 -3.98 16.66 -24.99
CA ALA A 339 -3.71 15.58 -24.05
C ALA A 339 -4.40 15.82 -22.70
N GLU A 340 -5.16 14.83 -22.22
CA GLU A 340 -5.62 14.77 -20.83
C GLU A 340 -4.54 14.15 -19.96
N VAL A 341 -4.15 14.84 -18.88
CA VAL A 341 -3.06 14.41 -18.00
C VAL A 341 -3.62 14.01 -16.64
N ILE A 342 -3.46 12.75 -16.28
CA ILE A 342 -3.93 12.15 -15.02
C ILE A 342 -2.74 11.78 -14.14
N ASP A 343 -2.74 12.31 -12.92
CA ASP A 343 -1.90 11.86 -11.83
C ASP A 343 -2.66 10.84 -10.98
N LEU A 344 -2.17 9.62 -10.91
CA LEU A 344 -2.78 8.58 -10.08
C LEU A 344 -2.65 8.90 -8.59
N ARG A 345 -1.58 9.58 -8.15
CA ARG A 345 -1.28 9.91 -6.75
C ARG A 345 -1.21 8.68 -5.84
N THR A 346 -2.07 7.71 -6.06
CA THR A 346 -2.19 6.46 -5.30
C THR A 346 -2.07 5.26 -6.24
N ILE A 347 -1.10 4.39 -5.93
CA ILE A 347 -0.83 3.19 -6.72
C ILE A 347 -1.64 2.00 -6.18
N ARG A 348 -2.03 2.06 -4.91
CA ARG A 348 -2.96 1.11 -4.28
C ARG A 348 -3.72 1.80 -3.14
N PRO A 349 -5.06 1.89 -3.23
CA PRO A 349 -5.90 1.54 -4.39
C PRO A 349 -5.77 2.54 -5.55
N ILE A 350 -5.93 2.07 -6.79
CA ILE A 350 -5.97 2.92 -7.99
C ILE A 350 -7.39 3.45 -8.21
N ASP A 351 -7.52 4.71 -8.65
CA ASP A 351 -8.79 5.30 -9.12
C ASP A 351 -9.06 4.89 -10.57
N TYR A 352 -9.56 3.67 -10.74
CA TYR A 352 -9.88 3.13 -12.06
C TYR A 352 -11.01 3.90 -12.74
N ASP A 353 -11.96 4.46 -11.98
CA ASP A 353 -13.11 5.15 -12.57
C ASP A 353 -12.66 6.42 -13.30
N THR A 354 -11.79 7.21 -12.69
CA THR A 354 -11.19 8.41 -13.34
C THR A 354 -10.43 7.99 -14.61
N LEU A 355 -9.59 6.96 -14.53
CA LEU A 355 -8.84 6.46 -15.68
C LEU A 355 -9.76 6.00 -16.83
N ILE A 356 -10.73 5.15 -16.55
CA ILE A 356 -11.62 4.57 -17.56
C ILE A 356 -12.52 5.64 -18.18
N ASN A 357 -12.99 6.61 -17.40
CA ASN A 357 -13.79 7.72 -17.92
C ASN A 357 -12.96 8.61 -18.87
N SER A 358 -11.70 8.86 -18.57
CA SER A 358 -10.79 9.57 -19.46
C SER A 358 -10.59 8.81 -20.78
N ILE A 359 -10.33 7.51 -20.71
CA ILE A 359 -10.15 6.68 -21.92
C ILE A 359 -11.40 6.65 -22.80
N LYS A 360 -12.58 6.57 -22.20
CA LYS A 360 -13.84 6.67 -22.95
C LYS A 360 -14.01 8.01 -23.68
N LYS A 361 -13.38 9.06 -23.18
CA LYS A 361 -13.39 10.40 -23.78
C LYS A 361 -12.33 10.53 -24.89
N THR A 362 -11.12 10.05 -24.65
CA THR A 362 -9.95 10.30 -25.53
C THR A 362 -9.65 9.17 -26.51
N ASN A 363 -10.12 7.97 -26.24
CA ASN A 363 -9.97 6.72 -27.02
C ASN A 363 -8.52 6.23 -27.19
N ARG A 364 -7.54 6.86 -26.52
CA ARG A 364 -6.11 6.56 -26.60
C ARG A 364 -5.44 6.75 -25.26
N CYS A 365 -4.44 5.93 -24.96
CA CYS A 365 -3.73 6.01 -23.69
C CYS A 365 -2.23 5.76 -23.84
N VAL A 366 -1.44 6.59 -23.15
CA VAL A 366 -0.02 6.37 -22.90
C VAL A 366 0.19 6.42 -21.39
N THR A 367 0.79 5.35 -20.83
CA THR A 367 1.19 5.30 -19.42
C THR A 367 2.67 5.67 -19.28
N ILE A 368 3.03 6.37 -18.21
CA ILE A 368 4.38 6.91 -18.02
C ILE A 368 4.82 6.61 -16.59
N GLU A 369 5.97 5.95 -16.42
CA GLU A 369 6.56 5.66 -15.12
C GLU A 369 8.08 5.57 -15.16
N GLU A 370 8.74 5.82 -14.04
CA GLU A 370 10.21 5.70 -13.94
C GLU A 370 10.68 4.26 -13.75
N GLY A 371 9.79 3.34 -13.37
CA GLY A 371 10.09 1.94 -13.12
C GLY A 371 10.53 1.17 -14.37
N PHE A 372 10.92 -0.09 -14.16
CA PHE A 372 11.29 -0.99 -15.24
C PHE A 372 10.05 -1.49 -16.00
N PRO A 373 10.21 -1.92 -17.28
CA PRO A 373 9.07 -2.28 -18.12
C PRO A 373 8.36 -3.56 -17.67
N VAL A 374 9.07 -4.52 -17.09
CA VAL A 374 8.50 -5.82 -16.72
C VAL A 374 7.71 -5.71 -15.42
N ALA A 375 6.47 -6.20 -15.43
CA ALA A 375 5.54 -6.17 -14.30
C ALA A 375 5.28 -4.76 -13.73
N SER A 376 5.35 -3.75 -14.58
CA SER A 376 5.15 -2.33 -14.25
C SER A 376 3.68 -2.02 -13.94
N ILE A 377 3.44 -0.86 -13.32
CA ILE A 377 2.07 -0.35 -13.10
C ILE A 377 1.38 -0.10 -14.44
N GLY A 378 2.08 0.43 -15.45
CA GLY A 378 1.53 0.64 -16.79
C GLY A 378 1.07 -0.67 -17.45
N ASN A 379 1.77 -1.79 -17.23
CA ASN A 379 1.31 -3.10 -17.71
C ASN A 379 0.01 -3.53 -17.02
N HIS A 380 -0.11 -3.31 -15.71
CA HIS A 380 -1.35 -3.57 -15.00
C HIS A 380 -2.50 -2.68 -15.50
N LEU A 381 -2.25 -1.39 -15.69
CA LEU A 381 -3.24 -0.47 -16.25
C LEU A 381 -3.66 -0.89 -17.65
N SER A 382 -2.73 -1.29 -18.51
CA SER A 382 -3.03 -1.78 -19.86
C SER A 382 -3.97 -2.98 -19.85
N ALA A 383 -3.77 -3.93 -18.93
CA ALA A 383 -4.64 -5.08 -18.76
C ALA A 383 -6.05 -4.66 -18.30
N VAL A 384 -6.15 -3.76 -17.32
CA VAL A 384 -7.44 -3.24 -16.81
C VAL A 384 -8.17 -2.43 -17.88
N ILE A 385 -7.45 -1.61 -18.66
CA ILE A 385 -8.02 -0.84 -19.76
C ILE A 385 -8.58 -1.79 -20.84
N MET A 386 -7.82 -2.84 -21.18
CA MET A 386 -8.28 -3.87 -22.12
C MET A 386 -9.54 -4.58 -21.63
N GLU A 387 -9.64 -4.87 -20.34
CA GLU A 387 -10.81 -5.54 -19.74
C GLU A 387 -12.04 -4.62 -19.71
N ARG A 388 -11.87 -3.31 -19.39
CA ARG A 388 -12.99 -2.41 -19.04
C ARG A 388 -13.32 -1.38 -20.10
N ALA A 389 -12.42 -1.14 -21.06
CA ALA A 389 -12.55 -0.07 -22.06
C ALA A 389 -12.08 -0.48 -23.48
N PHE A 390 -11.96 -1.78 -23.78
CA PHE A 390 -11.52 -2.26 -25.10
C PHE A 390 -12.27 -1.63 -26.26
N ASP A 391 -13.60 -1.59 -26.17
CA ASP A 391 -14.48 -1.07 -27.22
C ASP A 391 -14.32 0.45 -27.49
N TYR A 392 -13.57 1.14 -26.64
CA TYR A 392 -13.29 2.57 -26.77
C TYR A 392 -11.88 2.85 -27.33
N LEU A 393 -11.01 1.85 -27.44
CA LEU A 393 -9.64 2.06 -27.84
C LEU A 393 -9.50 2.12 -29.37
N ASP A 394 -8.90 3.22 -29.85
CA ASP A 394 -8.50 3.38 -31.26
C ASP A 394 -7.08 2.89 -31.54
N ALA A 395 -6.28 2.67 -30.49
CA ALA A 395 -4.88 2.23 -30.58
C ALA A 395 -4.50 1.37 -29.35
N PRO A 396 -3.44 0.54 -29.44
CA PRO A 396 -2.88 -0.13 -28.27
C PRO A 396 -2.43 0.88 -27.21
N VAL A 397 -2.53 0.52 -25.94
CA VAL A 397 -1.92 1.29 -24.85
C VAL A 397 -0.40 1.16 -24.94
N ILE A 398 0.32 2.28 -24.96
CA ILE A 398 1.79 2.31 -24.94
C ILE A 398 2.27 2.68 -23.54
N ASN A 399 3.22 1.91 -23.02
CA ASN A 399 3.83 2.16 -21.71
C ASN A 399 5.25 2.71 -21.88
N CYS A 400 5.47 3.97 -21.47
CA CYS A 400 6.78 4.62 -21.43
C CYS A 400 7.41 4.38 -20.05
N THR A 401 8.53 3.67 -20.01
CA THR A 401 9.21 3.27 -18.76
C THR A 401 10.69 3.59 -18.81
N GLY A 402 11.39 3.46 -17.68
CA GLY A 402 12.83 3.30 -17.66
C GLY A 402 13.26 2.10 -18.53
N LYS A 403 14.52 2.05 -18.88
CA LYS A 403 15.08 0.93 -19.66
C LYS A 403 15.26 -0.29 -18.78
N ASP A 404 15.17 -1.48 -19.38
CA ASP A 404 15.37 -2.76 -18.68
C ASP A 404 16.87 -3.06 -18.49
N VAL A 405 17.50 -2.18 -17.72
CA VAL A 405 18.93 -2.27 -17.35
C VAL A 405 19.13 -1.77 -15.92
N PRO A 406 20.10 -2.30 -15.17
CA PRO A 406 20.52 -1.70 -13.91
C PRO A 406 20.94 -0.23 -14.14
N MET A 407 20.54 0.69 -13.26
CA MET A 407 20.81 2.11 -13.43
C MET A 407 22.32 2.37 -13.50
N PRO A 408 22.81 2.95 -14.61
CA PRO A 408 24.23 3.29 -14.76
C PRO A 408 24.66 4.43 -13.80
N TYR A 409 25.91 4.40 -13.37
CA TYR A 409 26.50 5.48 -12.55
C TYR A 409 26.90 6.71 -13.40
N ALA A 410 27.35 6.50 -14.63
CA ALA A 410 27.78 7.59 -15.52
C ALA A 410 26.57 8.46 -15.96
N ALA A 411 26.67 9.78 -15.77
CA ALA A 411 25.57 10.71 -16.00
C ALA A 411 24.93 10.66 -17.40
N ASN A 412 25.74 10.43 -18.44
CA ASN A 412 25.23 10.27 -19.81
C ASN A 412 24.48 8.98 -20.03
N LEU A 413 24.88 7.88 -19.37
CA LEU A 413 24.19 6.59 -19.45
C LEU A 413 22.95 6.57 -18.56
N GLU A 414 22.99 7.21 -17.37
CA GLU A 414 21.81 7.38 -16.51
C GLU A 414 20.67 8.06 -17.28
N LYS A 415 20.97 9.16 -17.99
CA LYS A 415 19.97 9.85 -18.82
C LYS A 415 19.37 8.97 -19.93
N LEU A 416 20.14 8.03 -20.47
CA LEU A 416 19.66 7.10 -21.49
C LEU A 416 18.82 5.95 -20.88
N ALA A 417 19.00 5.67 -19.60
CA ALA A 417 18.26 4.62 -18.88
C ALA A 417 16.91 5.10 -18.35
N LEU A 418 16.72 6.41 -18.17
CA LEU A 418 15.47 7.00 -17.69
C LEU A 418 14.46 7.20 -18.84
N VAL A 419 13.18 7.27 -18.49
CA VAL A 419 12.12 7.75 -19.38
C VAL A 419 12.35 9.22 -19.71
N THR A 420 11.97 9.63 -20.93
CA THR A 420 12.14 11.01 -21.42
C THR A 420 10.85 11.58 -21.99
N THR A 421 10.72 12.91 -21.94
CA THR A 421 9.60 13.64 -22.60
C THR A 421 9.52 13.30 -24.09
N GLN A 422 10.68 13.12 -24.77
CA GLN A 422 10.72 12.76 -26.19
C GLN A 422 10.07 11.39 -26.47
N GLU A 423 10.31 10.40 -25.62
CA GLU A 423 9.68 9.07 -25.75
C GLU A 423 8.17 9.14 -25.56
N VAL A 424 7.69 10.00 -24.65
CA VAL A 424 6.25 10.25 -24.47
C VAL A 424 5.65 10.87 -25.72
N LEU A 425 6.32 11.86 -26.32
CA LEU A 425 5.88 12.47 -27.60
C LEU A 425 5.79 11.45 -28.73
N GLU A 426 6.80 10.59 -28.86
CA GLU A 426 6.84 9.52 -29.87
C GLU A 426 5.71 8.50 -29.64
N ALA A 427 5.47 8.11 -28.40
CA ALA A 427 4.36 7.21 -28.03
C ALA A 427 2.99 7.83 -28.38
N VAL A 428 2.81 9.12 -28.09
CA VAL A 428 1.57 9.84 -28.44
C VAL A 428 1.38 9.87 -29.96
N LYS A 429 2.43 10.19 -30.72
CA LYS A 429 2.37 10.18 -32.19
C LYS A 429 2.00 8.80 -32.75
N GLN A 430 2.49 7.73 -32.14
CA GLN A 430 2.11 6.37 -32.54
C GLN A 430 0.62 6.09 -32.28
N VAL A 431 0.10 6.41 -31.11
CA VAL A 431 -1.32 6.14 -30.78
C VAL A 431 -2.29 7.09 -31.47
N THR A 432 -1.84 8.27 -31.90
CA THR A 432 -2.65 9.26 -32.64
C THR A 432 -2.49 9.14 -34.16
N TYR A 433 -1.57 8.30 -34.63
CA TYR A 433 -1.25 8.10 -36.06
C TYR A 433 -0.80 9.38 -36.78
N ARG A 434 -0.02 10.24 -36.10
CA ARG A 434 0.47 11.53 -36.59
C ARG A 434 2.00 11.60 -36.66
#